data_678707d5385cb0bb1568e1f62234393f
#
_entry.id   678707d5385cb0bb1568e1f62234393f
#
_cell.length_a   1.000
_cell.length_b   1.000
_cell.length_c   1.000
_cell.angle_alpha   90.00
_cell.angle_beta   90.00
_cell.angle_gamma   90.00
#
_symmetry.space_group_name_H-M   'P 1'
#
loop_
_entity.id
_entity.type
_entity.pdbx_description
1 polymer ?
#
loop_
_entity_poly.entity_id
_entity_poly.type
_entity_poly.pdbx_seq_one_letter_code
_entity_poly.pdbx_strand_id
1 'polypeptide(L)'
;MAYYNKSPQNNGDGKNAEDRALDTFANMMIEKIESLGSKDGWQKPWFTEGTLSWPKNLSGREYNGMNALLLTMLCEKKGYELPVFCTFNRAVGLNYQTDKQGNKKQMTDANGEPLPKVCINKGEKSFPVMLTSFTIVHKETKEKIPYDDYKRMSAEEQKEYNVYPKLNVYQVFNVAQTNLKEARPELYAKLEAENKPEKALVQEGDMYSFPAVDKMF
;
A
#
# COMPACT_ATOMS: atom_id res chain seq x y z
N MET A 1 -6.36 12.19 24.33
CA MET A 1 -6.39 13.22 23.27
C MET A 1 -7.22 12.67 22.12
N ALA A 2 -8.33 13.33 21.79
CA ALA A 2 -9.27 12.86 20.77
C ALA A 2 -8.62 12.89 19.38
N TYR A 3 -8.64 11.77 18.70
CA TYR A 3 -8.26 11.70 17.29
C TYR A 3 -9.34 12.42 16.48
N TYR A 4 -8.97 13.55 15.92
CA TYR A 4 -9.80 14.31 15.01
C TYR A 4 -9.92 13.51 13.70
N ASN A 5 -11.00 12.74 13.55
CA ASN A 5 -11.44 12.23 12.26
C ASN A 5 -11.99 13.45 11.49
N LYS A 6 -11.11 14.12 10.73
CA LYS A 6 -11.57 15.09 9.76
C LYS A 6 -12.33 14.31 8.70
N SER A 7 -13.64 14.50 8.66
CA SER A 7 -14.48 14.09 7.54
C SER A 7 -13.84 14.57 6.22
N PRO A 8 -13.83 13.78 5.14
CA PRO A 8 -13.26 14.20 3.88
C PRO A 8 -13.93 15.50 3.45
N GLN A 9 -13.12 16.55 3.22
CA GLN A 9 -13.62 17.81 2.66
C GLN A 9 -14.21 17.50 1.29
N ASN A 10 -15.49 17.84 1.15
CA ASN A 10 -16.21 17.75 -0.11
C ASN A 10 -15.62 18.82 -1.06
N ASN A 11 -14.77 18.41 -1.99
CA ASN A 11 -14.09 19.27 -2.95
C ASN A 11 -15.00 19.65 -4.14
N GLY A 12 -16.26 19.95 -3.91
CA GLY A 12 -17.14 20.58 -4.90
C GLY A 12 -17.62 19.73 -6.08
N ASP A 13 -17.09 18.51 -6.28
CA ASP A 13 -17.48 17.60 -7.37
C ASP A 13 -18.56 16.57 -6.97
N GLY A 14 -19.03 16.62 -5.74
CA GLY A 14 -20.04 15.71 -5.21
C GLY A 14 -19.56 14.26 -5.00
N LYS A 15 -18.32 13.92 -5.41
CA LYS A 15 -17.77 12.56 -5.31
C LYS A 15 -17.21 12.29 -3.91
N ASN A 16 -17.47 11.08 -3.40
CA ASN A 16 -16.85 10.61 -2.16
C ASN A 16 -15.38 10.17 -2.38
N ALA A 17 -14.70 9.74 -1.32
CA ALA A 17 -13.29 9.33 -1.40
C ALA A 17 -13.10 8.05 -2.22
N GLU A 18 -14.07 7.15 -2.15
CA GLU A 18 -14.10 5.89 -2.89
C GLU A 18 -14.25 6.15 -4.39
N ASP A 19 -15.18 7.03 -4.80
CA ASP A 19 -15.38 7.38 -6.20
C ASP A 19 -14.12 8.02 -6.80
N ARG A 20 -13.47 8.94 -6.07
CA ARG A 20 -12.21 9.56 -6.52
C ARG A 20 -11.07 8.55 -6.63
N ALA A 21 -11.01 7.57 -5.74
CA ALA A 21 -10.01 6.51 -5.82
C ALA A 21 -10.24 5.62 -7.04
N LEU A 22 -11.48 5.27 -7.33
CA LEU A 22 -11.88 4.51 -8.53
C LEU A 22 -11.60 5.28 -9.82
N ASP A 23 -11.89 6.59 -9.86
CA ASP A 23 -11.54 7.43 -11.00
C ASP A 23 -10.02 7.49 -11.23
N THR A 24 -9.25 7.63 -10.16
CA THR A 24 -7.78 7.63 -10.24
C THR A 24 -7.28 6.31 -10.84
N PHE A 25 -7.88 5.20 -10.41
CA PHE A 25 -7.60 3.88 -10.97
C PHE A 25 -7.93 3.79 -12.45
N ALA A 26 -9.17 4.14 -12.82
CA ALA A 26 -9.64 4.07 -14.19
C ALA A 26 -8.75 4.91 -15.13
N ASN A 27 -8.42 6.13 -14.71
CA ASN A 27 -7.57 7.01 -15.50
C ASN A 27 -6.16 6.43 -15.70
N MET A 28 -5.55 5.83 -14.66
CA MET A 28 -4.24 5.19 -14.80
C MET A 28 -4.28 3.99 -15.74
N MET A 29 -5.33 3.19 -15.69
CA MET A 29 -5.52 2.05 -16.61
C MET A 29 -5.70 2.53 -18.04
N ILE A 30 -6.52 3.55 -18.26
CA ILE A 30 -6.75 4.15 -19.59
C ILE A 30 -5.42 4.69 -20.15
N GLU A 31 -4.70 5.52 -19.38
CA GLU A 31 -3.39 6.04 -19.79
C GLU A 31 -2.40 4.91 -20.15
N LYS A 32 -2.39 3.82 -19.36
CA LYS A 32 -1.50 2.68 -19.65
C LYS A 32 -1.90 1.99 -20.95
N ILE A 33 -3.19 1.73 -21.16
CA ILE A 33 -3.70 1.11 -22.40
C ILE A 33 -3.39 2.00 -23.62
N GLU A 34 -3.64 3.31 -23.52
CA GLU A 34 -3.34 4.26 -24.58
C GLU A 34 -1.83 4.32 -24.90
N SER A 35 -0.98 4.25 -23.87
CA SER A 35 0.49 4.28 -24.05
C SER A 35 1.04 3.05 -24.79
N LEU A 36 0.31 1.93 -24.80
CA LEU A 36 0.73 0.71 -25.48
C LEU A 36 0.56 0.81 -27.00
N GLY A 37 -0.30 1.71 -27.49
CA GLY A 37 -0.53 1.94 -28.91
C GLY A 37 -0.91 0.66 -29.67
N SER A 38 -1.12 0.80 -30.98
CA SER A 38 -1.45 -0.29 -31.89
C SER A 38 -0.19 -1.07 -32.36
N LYS A 39 0.82 -1.25 -31.50
CA LYS A 39 2.01 -2.03 -31.86
C LYS A 39 1.72 -3.51 -31.77
N ASP A 40 2.00 -4.21 -32.86
CA ASP A 40 1.88 -5.64 -33.01
C ASP A 40 2.54 -6.40 -31.86
N GLY A 41 1.73 -7.08 -31.07
CA GLY A 41 2.16 -7.87 -29.93
C GLY A 41 1.65 -7.31 -28.61
N TRP A 42 0.51 -7.85 -28.17
CA TRP A 42 0.01 -7.61 -26.83
C TRP A 42 0.99 -8.19 -25.80
N GLN A 43 1.89 -7.35 -25.29
CA GLN A 43 2.74 -7.70 -24.15
C GLN A 43 1.99 -7.27 -22.88
N LYS A 44 2.06 -8.07 -21.82
CA LYS A 44 1.44 -7.74 -20.54
C LYS A 44 1.95 -6.37 -20.09
N PRO A 45 1.13 -5.31 -20.11
CA PRO A 45 1.61 -3.92 -20.03
C PRO A 45 2.14 -3.50 -18.67
N TRP A 46 2.01 -4.36 -17.67
CA TRP A 46 2.38 -4.09 -16.28
C TRP A 46 3.60 -4.89 -15.80
N PHE A 47 4.24 -5.65 -16.69
CA PHE A 47 5.45 -6.39 -16.37
C PHE A 47 6.55 -6.06 -17.36
N THR A 48 7.43 -5.17 -16.98
CA THR A 48 8.73 -5.01 -17.63
C THR A 48 9.71 -5.88 -16.85
N GLU A 49 10.38 -6.79 -17.55
CA GLU A 49 11.32 -7.73 -16.96
C GLU A 49 12.37 -7.02 -16.08
N GLY A 50 12.55 -7.54 -14.87
CA GLY A 50 13.70 -7.23 -14.03
C GLY A 50 13.74 -5.86 -13.38
N THR A 51 12.65 -5.07 -13.42
CA THR A 51 12.72 -3.67 -13.00
C THR A 51 12.21 -3.38 -11.59
N LEU A 52 11.23 -4.11 -11.08
CA LEU A 52 10.68 -3.80 -9.76
C LEU A 52 10.32 -5.07 -8.98
N SER A 53 10.61 -5.07 -7.69
CA SER A 53 10.04 -6.04 -6.76
C SER A 53 8.57 -5.72 -6.46
N TRP A 54 7.87 -6.66 -5.84
CA TRP A 54 6.45 -6.50 -5.51
C TRP A 54 6.20 -5.33 -4.56
N PRO A 55 5.17 -4.48 -4.76
CA PRO A 55 4.88 -3.35 -3.88
C PRO A 55 4.60 -3.78 -2.45
N LYS A 56 5.29 -3.16 -1.48
CA LYS A 56 5.19 -3.44 -0.05
C LYS A 56 4.98 -2.17 0.76
N ASN A 57 4.44 -2.34 1.96
CA ASN A 57 4.45 -1.25 2.92
C ASN A 57 5.78 -1.23 3.72
N LEU A 58 6.01 -0.18 4.51
CA LEU A 58 7.20 -0.06 5.38
C LEU A 58 7.39 -1.20 6.40
N SER A 59 6.36 -2.01 6.64
CA SER A 59 6.46 -3.18 7.52
C SER A 59 6.78 -4.47 6.75
N GLY A 60 7.03 -4.39 5.43
CA GLY A 60 7.31 -5.53 4.57
C GLY A 60 6.05 -6.29 4.09
N ARG A 61 4.84 -5.88 4.49
CA ARG A 61 3.60 -6.51 4.01
C ARG A 61 3.33 -6.11 2.58
N GLU A 62 3.11 -7.09 1.73
CA GLU A 62 2.79 -6.92 0.32
C GLU A 62 1.39 -6.35 0.11
N TYR A 63 1.26 -5.51 -0.91
CA TYR A 63 -0.03 -5.12 -1.45
C TYR A 63 -0.53 -6.21 -2.40
N ASN A 64 -1.85 -6.40 -2.45
CA ASN A 64 -2.48 -7.44 -3.26
C ASN A 64 -3.50 -6.85 -4.24
N GLY A 65 -3.82 -7.63 -5.27
CA GLY A 65 -4.86 -7.34 -6.24
C GLY A 65 -4.66 -5.97 -6.90
N MET A 66 -5.73 -5.21 -6.99
CA MET A 66 -5.78 -3.89 -7.60
C MET A 66 -4.73 -2.91 -7.06
N ASN A 67 -4.53 -2.91 -5.73
CA ASN A 67 -3.55 -2.00 -5.11
C ASN A 67 -2.12 -2.30 -5.59
N ALA A 68 -1.75 -3.58 -5.69
CA ALA A 68 -0.42 -3.96 -6.17
C ALA A 68 -0.20 -3.51 -7.61
N LEU A 69 -1.18 -3.78 -8.49
CA LEU A 69 -1.13 -3.37 -9.88
C LEU A 69 -0.95 -1.86 -10.02
N LEU A 70 -1.78 -1.08 -9.32
CA LEU A 70 -1.72 0.38 -9.36
C LEU A 70 -0.40 0.94 -8.87
N LEU A 71 0.10 0.42 -7.74
CA LEU A 71 1.34 0.90 -7.16
C LEU A 71 2.55 0.53 -8.03
N THR A 72 2.53 -0.62 -8.72
CA THR A 72 3.54 -0.98 -9.73
C THR A 72 3.51 0.00 -10.91
N MET A 73 2.33 0.26 -11.47
CA MET A 73 2.17 1.24 -12.56
C MET A 73 2.59 2.65 -12.13
N LEU A 74 2.31 3.04 -10.87
CA LEU A 74 2.74 4.30 -10.31
C LEU A 74 4.28 4.40 -10.22
N CYS A 75 4.93 3.32 -9.77
CA CYS A 75 6.39 3.26 -9.73
C CYS A 75 6.99 3.44 -11.12
N GLU A 76 6.47 2.74 -12.10
CA GLU A 76 6.91 2.87 -13.50
C GLU A 76 6.71 4.30 -14.02
N LYS A 77 5.50 4.85 -13.85
CA LYS A 77 5.14 6.21 -14.31
C LYS A 77 6.00 7.30 -13.67
N LYS A 78 6.38 7.12 -12.40
CA LYS A 78 7.14 8.09 -11.60
C LYS A 78 8.63 7.83 -11.55
N GLY A 79 9.11 6.69 -12.06
CA GLY A 79 10.50 6.26 -11.98
C GLY A 79 10.95 5.95 -10.55
N TYR A 80 10.05 5.44 -9.69
CA TYR A 80 10.41 5.04 -8.34
C TYR A 80 11.18 3.71 -8.36
N GLU A 81 12.41 3.70 -7.87
CA GLU A 81 13.27 2.52 -7.83
C GLU A 81 12.84 1.51 -6.76
N LEU A 82 12.30 2.00 -5.63
CA LEU A 82 11.83 1.17 -4.53
C LEU A 82 10.29 1.15 -4.49
N PRO A 83 9.64 -0.01 -4.67
CA PRO A 83 8.19 -0.12 -4.59
C PRO A 83 7.72 -0.25 -3.13
N VAL A 84 8.20 0.63 -2.26
CA VAL A 84 7.86 0.68 -0.84
C VAL A 84 7.02 1.91 -0.56
N PHE A 85 5.88 1.70 0.11
CA PHE A 85 4.89 2.74 0.36
C PHE A 85 4.55 2.87 1.84
N CYS A 86 4.18 4.07 2.25
CA CYS A 86 3.75 4.36 3.62
C CYS A 86 2.62 5.37 3.66
N THR A 87 1.80 5.30 4.70
CA THR A 87 0.89 6.41 5.02
C THR A 87 1.67 7.54 5.70
N PHE A 88 1.12 8.75 5.67
CA PHE A 88 1.68 9.91 6.39
C PHE A 88 1.97 9.57 7.86
N ASN A 89 0.99 8.99 8.56
CA ASN A 89 1.13 8.64 9.97
C ASN A 89 2.26 7.61 10.20
N ARG A 90 2.48 6.72 9.26
CA ARG A 90 3.56 5.72 9.36
C ARG A 90 4.93 6.35 9.16
N ALA A 91 5.06 7.27 8.19
CA ALA A 91 6.29 8.04 7.99
C ALA A 91 6.63 8.88 9.23
N VAL A 92 5.67 9.65 9.74
CA VAL A 92 5.85 10.45 10.97
C VAL A 92 6.12 9.56 12.18
N GLY A 93 5.52 8.37 12.23
CA GLY A 93 5.75 7.38 13.29
C GLY A 93 7.21 6.94 13.44
N LEU A 94 8.01 7.02 12.36
CA LEU A 94 9.45 6.73 12.41
C LEU A 94 10.27 7.73 13.24
N ASN A 95 9.66 8.84 13.67
CA ASN A 95 10.31 9.82 14.53
C ASN A 95 10.23 9.47 16.01
N TYR A 96 9.47 8.43 16.35
CA TYR A 96 9.18 8.09 17.74
C TYR A 96 9.43 6.61 18.00
N GLN A 97 9.95 6.31 19.15
CA GLN A 97 9.92 4.98 19.76
C GLN A 97 8.91 4.96 20.88
N THR A 98 8.26 3.82 21.07
CA THR A 98 7.29 3.62 22.15
C THR A 98 7.98 2.89 23.28
N ASP A 99 7.94 3.42 24.48
CA ASP A 99 8.47 2.77 25.68
C ASP A 99 7.54 1.61 26.14
N LYS A 100 7.99 0.87 27.14
CA LYS A 100 7.23 -0.27 27.69
C LYS A 100 5.88 0.15 28.32
N GLN A 101 5.72 1.43 28.65
CA GLN A 101 4.51 2.01 29.20
C GLN A 101 3.58 2.60 28.12
N GLY A 102 3.97 2.51 26.83
CA GLY A 102 3.18 3.04 25.72
C GLY A 102 3.41 4.53 25.41
N ASN A 103 4.33 5.21 26.11
CA ASN A 103 4.62 6.61 25.85
C ASN A 103 5.54 6.75 24.63
N LYS A 104 5.26 7.74 23.80
CA LYS A 104 6.09 8.04 22.62
C LYS A 104 7.21 9.00 23.01
N LYS A 105 8.45 8.56 22.79
CA LYS A 105 9.65 9.39 22.89
C LYS A 105 10.23 9.65 21.52
N GLN A 106 10.74 10.85 21.27
CA GLN A 106 11.45 11.14 20.04
C GLN A 106 12.70 10.24 19.95
N MET A 107 12.98 9.74 18.75
CA MET A 107 14.18 8.95 18.52
C MET A 107 15.42 9.84 18.62
N THR A 108 16.43 9.32 19.32
CA THR A 108 17.72 9.97 19.53
C THR A 108 18.85 9.08 18.98
N ASP A 109 19.98 9.69 18.67
CA ASP A 109 21.22 8.97 18.34
C ASP A 109 21.88 8.37 19.60
N ALA A 110 23.08 7.79 19.42
CA ALA A 110 23.86 7.20 20.50
C ALA A 110 24.32 8.21 21.56
N ASN A 111 24.36 9.51 21.22
CA ASN A 111 24.76 10.61 22.11
C ASN A 111 23.54 11.24 22.81
N GLY A 112 22.31 10.78 22.53
CA GLY A 112 21.07 11.32 23.07
C GLY A 112 20.52 12.53 22.29
N GLU A 113 21.14 12.92 21.18
CA GLU A 113 20.66 14.02 20.35
C GLU A 113 19.48 13.58 19.46
N PRO A 114 18.48 14.44 19.26
CA PRO A 114 17.33 14.12 18.42
C PRO A 114 17.72 13.80 16.97
N LEU A 115 17.31 12.66 16.47
CA LEU A 115 17.51 12.33 15.06
C LEU A 115 16.73 13.27 14.13
N PRO A 116 17.21 13.51 12.89
CA PRO A 116 16.47 14.27 11.88
C PRO A 116 15.07 13.73 11.69
N LYS A 117 14.07 14.60 11.58
CA LYS A 117 12.67 14.18 11.42
C LYS A 117 12.42 13.63 10.03
N VAL A 118 11.84 12.43 9.97
CA VAL A 118 11.27 11.88 8.73
C VAL A 118 9.98 12.62 8.42
N CYS A 119 9.86 13.10 7.19
CA CYS A 119 8.68 13.79 6.70
C CYS A 119 8.45 13.48 5.21
N ILE A 120 7.24 13.76 4.74
CA ILE A 120 6.93 13.79 3.31
C ILE A 120 7.48 15.09 2.73
N ASN A 121 8.12 15.02 1.58
CA ASN A 121 8.68 16.17 0.89
C ASN A 121 7.59 17.16 0.49
N LYS A 122 7.90 18.46 0.57
CA LYS A 122 6.92 19.51 0.26
C LYS A 122 6.45 19.43 -1.19
N GLY A 123 5.13 19.45 -1.38
CA GLY A 123 4.52 19.41 -2.71
C GLY A 123 4.21 18.01 -3.23
N GLU A 124 4.67 16.96 -2.55
CA GLU A 124 4.35 15.58 -2.91
C GLU A 124 2.87 15.26 -2.73
N LYS A 125 2.35 14.46 -3.67
CA LYS A 125 0.95 14.03 -3.66
C LYS A 125 0.86 12.56 -3.31
N SER A 126 -0.07 12.25 -2.41
CA SER A 126 -0.40 10.87 -2.05
C SER A 126 -1.13 10.14 -3.17
N PHE A 127 -1.10 8.82 -3.09
CA PHE A 127 -1.84 7.93 -3.96
C PHE A 127 -2.87 7.13 -3.16
N PRO A 128 -4.14 7.00 -3.63
CA PRO A 128 -5.15 6.24 -2.93
C PRO A 128 -4.93 4.74 -3.08
N VAL A 129 -5.03 3.99 -1.99
CA VAL A 129 -5.16 2.53 -1.97
C VAL A 129 -6.44 2.14 -1.27
N MET A 130 -7.07 1.07 -1.71
CA MET A 130 -8.37 0.63 -1.23
C MET A 130 -8.24 -0.66 -0.42
N LEU A 131 -8.94 -0.71 0.71
CA LEU A 131 -9.01 -1.89 1.56
C LEU A 131 -10.45 -2.15 1.96
N THR A 132 -10.99 -3.30 1.60
CA THR A 132 -12.29 -3.74 2.11
C THR A 132 -12.11 -4.31 3.51
N SER A 133 -12.78 -3.72 4.48
CA SER A 133 -12.95 -4.27 5.82
C SER A 133 -14.35 -4.85 5.98
N PHE A 134 -14.49 -5.81 6.89
CA PHE A 134 -15.76 -6.46 7.15
C PHE A 134 -16.13 -6.26 8.61
N THR A 135 -17.37 -5.83 8.85
CA THR A 135 -17.97 -5.83 10.17
C THR A 135 -18.92 -7.00 10.26
N ILE A 136 -18.65 -7.93 11.17
CA ILE A 136 -19.42 -9.14 11.37
C ILE A 136 -20.27 -8.96 12.61
N VAL A 137 -21.58 -9.13 12.51
CA VAL A 137 -22.54 -8.88 13.59
C VAL A 137 -23.48 -10.07 13.72
N HIS A 138 -23.57 -10.67 14.89
CA HIS A 138 -24.52 -11.73 15.17
C HIS A 138 -25.96 -11.20 15.02
N LYS A 139 -26.83 -11.97 14.39
CA LYS A 139 -28.20 -11.53 14.03
C LYS A 139 -29.07 -11.23 15.25
N GLU A 140 -28.95 -12.05 16.30
CA GLU A 140 -29.78 -11.93 17.51
C GLU A 140 -29.08 -11.07 18.57
N THR A 141 -27.89 -11.45 19.02
CA THR A 141 -27.20 -10.80 20.14
C THR A 141 -26.60 -9.44 19.79
N LYS A 142 -26.47 -9.12 18.48
CA LYS A 142 -25.80 -7.90 17.97
C LYS A 142 -24.31 -7.79 18.36
N GLU A 143 -23.72 -8.86 18.85
CA GLU A 143 -22.31 -8.94 19.16
C GLU A 143 -21.47 -8.88 17.89
N LYS A 144 -20.32 -8.18 17.95
CA LYS A 144 -19.38 -8.07 16.83
C LYS A 144 -18.20 -9.00 17.07
N ILE A 145 -17.82 -9.72 16.03
CA ILE A 145 -16.66 -10.61 16.05
C ILE A 145 -15.63 -10.20 14.98
N PRO A 146 -14.34 -10.55 15.17
CA PRO A 146 -13.31 -10.40 14.15
C PRO A 146 -13.62 -11.21 12.90
N TYR A 147 -13.26 -10.67 11.72
CA TYR A 147 -13.47 -11.38 10.45
C TYR A 147 -12.69 -12.70 10.36
N ASP A 148 -11.52 -12.77 11.02
CA ASP A 148 -10.72 -13.99 11.03
C ASP A 148 -11.38 -15.12 11.84
N ASP A 149 -12.10 -14.79 12.90
CA ASP A 149 -12.89 -15.75 13.66
C ASP A 149 -14.08 -16.23 12.85
N TYR A 150 -14.80 -15.32 12.21
CA TYR A 150 -15.89 -15.65 11.30
C TYR A 150 -15.46 -16.63 10.18
N LYS A 151 -14.28 -16.42 9.57
CA LYS A 151 -13.77 -17.32 8.52
C LYS A 151 -13.48 -18.74 8.99
N ARG A 152 -13.23 -18.94 10.29
CA ARG A 152 -12.95 -20.24 10.88
C ARG A 152 -14.20 -21.01 11.26
N MET A 153 -15.35 -20.37 11.26
CA MET A 153 -16.65 -20.96 11.60
C MET A 153 -17.14 -21.87 10.48
N SER A 154 -17.95 -22.86 10.86
CA SER A 154 -18.69 -23.70 9.91
C SER A 154 -19.70 -22.87 9.09
N ALA A 155 -20.13 -23.40 7.96
CA ALA A 155 -21.13 -22.74 7.11
C ALA A 155 -22.48 -22.53 7.81
N GLU A 156 -22.82 -23.41 8.77
CA GLU A 156 -24.02 -23.28 9.61
C GLU A 156 -23.89 -22.11 10.58
N GLU A 157 -22.80 -22.02 11.32
CA GLU A 157 -22.53 -20.92 12.26
C GLU A 157 -22.45 -19.57 11.55
N GLN A 158 -21.83 -19.52 10.37
CA GLN A 158 -21.75 -18.27 9.57
C GLN A 158 -23.14 -17.71 9.20
N LYS A 159 -24.16 -18.56 9.06
CA LYS A 159 -25.54 -18.12 8.77
C LYS A 159 -26.17 -17.30 9.91
N GLU A 160 -25.66 -17.39 11.12
CA GLU A 160 -26.15 -16.61 12.27
C GLU A 160 -25.64 -15.17 12.28
N TYR A 161 -24.72 -14.83 11.37
CA TYR A 161 -24.10 -13.51 11.30
C TYR A 161 -24.50 -12.73 10.04
N ASN A 162 -24.54 -11.41 10.19
CA ASN A 162 -24.59 -10.48 9.07
C ASN A 162 -23.18 -9.95 8.80
N VAL A 163 -22.79 -9.90 7.52
CA VAL A 163 -21.49 -9.40 7.07
C VAL A 163 -21.71 -8.07 6.36
N TYR A 164 -21.11 -7.01 6.89
CA TYR A 164 -21.20 -5.67 6.30
C TYR A 164 -19.83 -5.30 5.74
N PRO A 165 -19.64 -5.36 4.41
CA PRO A 165 -18.41 -4.89 3.78
C PRO A 165 -18.35 -3.36 3.83
N LYS A 166 -17.18 -2.82 4.10
CA LYS A 166 -16.88 -1.39 4.03
C LYS A 166 -15.60 -1.17 3.27
N LEU A 167 -15.67 -0.43 2.19
CA LEU A 167 -14.50 0.03 1.45
C LEU A 167 -13.88 1.22 2.19
N ASN A 168 -12.59 1.13 2.48
CA ASN A 168 -11.82 2.20 3.08
C ASN A 168 -10.73 2.65 2.10
N VAL A 169 -10.54 3.94 1.97
CA VAL A 169 -9.48 4.53 1.15
C VAL A 169 -8.38 5.07 2.06
N TYR A 170 -7.16 4.64 1.82
CA TYR A 170 -5.97 5.13 2.51
C TYR A 170 -5.07 5.88 1.53
N GLN A 171 -4.47 6.95 2.00
CA GLN A 171 -3.52 7.72 1.23
C GLN A 171 -2.11 7.25 1.55
N VAL A 172 -1.36 6.85 0.52
CA VAL A 172 0.01 6.38 0.65
C VAL A 172 0.97 7.23 -0.17
N PHE A 173 2.22 7.25 0.26
CA PHE A 173 3.35 7.89 -0.40
C PHE A 173 4.42 6.84 -0.65
N ASN A 174 5.12 6.92 -1.77
CA ASN A 174 6.33 6.14 -1.95
C ASN A 174 7.45 6.67 -1.05
N VAL A 175 8.37 5.81 -0.61
CA VAL A 175 9.52 6.24 0.21
C VAL A 175 10.39 7.28 -0.48
N ALA A 176 10.45 7.30 -1.82
CA ALA A 176 11.12 8.32 -2.61
C ALA A 176 10.49 9.72 -2.47
N GLN A 177 9.23 9.80 -2.04
CA GLN A 177 8.54 11.07 -1.75
C GLN A 177 8.81 11.57 -0.32
N THR A 178 9.76 10.97 0.37
CA THR A 178 10.13 11.31 1.76
C THR A 178 11.61 11.65 1.82
N ASN A 179 12.03 12.28 2.92
CA ASN A 179 13.45 12.45 3.23
C ASN A 179 14.03 11.25 4.00
N LEU A 180 13.46 10.04 3.81
CA LEU A 180 13.85 8.85 4.57
C LEU A 180 15.32 8.48 4.36
N LYS A 181 15.83 8.64 3.15
CA LYS A 181 17.23 8.33 2.79
C LYS A 181 18.22 9.13 3.61
N GLU A 182 17.93 10.42 3.81
CA GLU A 182 18.78 11.33 4.60
C GLU A 182 18.56 11.17 6.10
N ALA A 183 17.29 11.02 6.52
CA ALA A 183 16.92 10.99 7.94
C ALA A 183 17.16 9.63 8.61
N ARG A 184 17.15 8.54 7.84
CA ARG A 184 17.31 7.14 8.31
C ARG A 184 18.05 6.31 7.26
N PRO A 185 19.34 6.58 6.99
CA PRO A 185 20.10 5.91 5.92
C PRO A 185 20.19 4.39 6.12
N GLU A 186 20.31 3.91 7.35
CA GLU A 186 20.36 2.47 7.63
C GLU A 186 19.03 1.76 7.29
N LEU A 187 17.91 2.38 7.65
CA LEU A 187 16.59 1.84 7.29
C LEU A 187 16.39 1.85 5.78
N TYR A 188 16.80 2.93 5.12
CA TYR A 188 16.69 3.04 3.67
C TYR A 188 17.55 1.99 2.96
N ALA A 189 18.80 1.79 3.37
CA ALA A 189 19.68 0.76 2.83
C ALA A 189 19.13 -0.65 3.04
N LYS A 190 18.48 -0.90 4.19
CA LYS A 190 17.78 -2.18 4.43
C LYS A 190 16.63 -2.37 3.44
N LEU A 191 15.81 -1.35 3.21
CA LEU A 191 14.72 -1.40 2.23
C LEU A 191 15.25 -1.64 0.81
N GLU A 192 16.36 -1.01 0.43
CA GLU A 192 17.04 -1.26 -0.85
C GLU A 192 17.50 -2.73 -0.98
N ALA A 193 18.11 -3.28 0.06
CA ALA A 193 18.58 -4.66 0.06
C ALA A 193 17.43 -5.68 -0.04
N GLU A 194 16.34 -5.45 0.68
CA GLU A 194 15.16 -6.33 0.73
C GLU A 194 14.28 -6.25 -0.53
N ASN A 195 14.41 -5.18 -1.31
CA ASN A 195 13.58 -4.91 -2.49
C ASN A 195 14.41 -4.84 -3.79
N LYS A 196 15.62 -5.40 -3.81
CA LYS A 196 16.35 -5.60 -5.05
C LYS A 196 15.53 -6.52 -5.95
N PRO A 197 15.31 -6.15 -7.23
CA PRO A 197 14.65 -7.04 -8.17
C PRO A 197 15.46 -8.33 -8.26
N GLU A 198 14.82 -9.47 -8.01
CA GLU A 198 15.41 -10.75 -8.39
C GLU A 198 15.58 -10.71 -9.90
N LYS A 199 16.83 -10.80 -10.36
CA LYS A 199 17.08 -11.04 -11.78
C LYS A 199 16.44 -12.39 -12.10
N ALA A 200 15.28 -12.36 -12.75
CA ALA A 200 14.71 -13.56 -13.33
C ALA A 200 15.78 -14.13 -14.27
N LEU A 201 16.28 -15.31 -13.92
CA LEU A 201 17.10 -16.12 -14.83
C LEU A 201 16.14 -16.61 -15.93
N VAL A 202 15.92 -15.75 -16.92
CA VAL A 202 15.15 -16.11 -18.11
C VAL A 202 16.02 -17.06 -18.92
N GLN A 203 15.68 -18.34 -18.91
CA GLN A 203 16.15 -19.26 -19.94
C GLN A 203 15.32 -18.98 -21.19
N GLU A 204 16.00 -18.71 -22.30
CA GLU A 204 15.36 -18.56 -23.61
C GLU A 204 14.53 -19.82 -23.89
N GLY A 205 13.20 -19.69 -23.93
CA GLY A 205 12.27 -20.77 -24.22
C GLY A 205 11.24 -21.12 -23.12
N ASP A 206 11.38 -20.62 -21.91
CA ASP A 206 10.39 -20.87 -20.86
C ASP A 206 9.25 -19.84 -20.92
N MET A 207 8.02 -20.36 -20.94
CA MET A 207 6.83 -19.56 -20.74
C MET A 207 6.89 -18.96 -19.33
N TYR A 208 6.99 -17.64 -19.24
CA TYR A 208 7.20 -16.91 -17.99
C TYR A 208 6.18 -17.31 -16.93
N SER A 209 6.62 -18.04 -15.92
CA SER A 209 5.88 -18.29 -14.69
C SER A 209 6.34 -17.26 -13.65
N PHE A 210 5.43 -16.39 -13.22
CA PHE A 210 5.67 -15.50 -12.09
C PHE A 210 4.96 -16.09 -10.88
N PRO A 211 5.66 -16.68 -9.89
CA PRO A 211 5.03 -17.31 -8.73
C PRO A 211 4.09 -16.40 -7.95
N ALA A 212 4.31 -15.09 -8.04
CA ALA A 212 3.43 -14.09 -7.43
C ALA A 212 2.13 -13.87 -8.23
N VAL A 213 2.18 -14.04 -9.57
CA VAL A 213 0.99 -13.91 -10.44
C VAL A 213 0.20 -15.19 -10.45
N ASP A 214 0.88 -16.35 -10.43
CA ASP A 214 0.23 -17.66 -10.37
C ASP A 214 -0.58 -17.86 -9.08
N LYS A 215 -0.29 -17.06 -8.03
CA LYS A 215 -1.10 -16.99 -6.80
C LYS A 215 -2.32 -16.07 -6.88
N MET A 216 -2.47 -15.30 -7.95
CA MET A 216 -3.59 -14.35 -8.13
C MET A 216 -4.77 -14.99 -8.88
N PHE A 217 -4.58 -16.12 -9.53
CA PHE A 217 -5.55 -16.93 -10.22
C PHE A 217 -5.61 -18.34 -9.61
#